data_a669fdae5b9f1d956f6beec852e56f60
#
_entry.id   a669fdae5b9f1d956f6beec852e56f60
#
_cell.length_a   1.000
_cell.length_b   1.000
_cell.length_c   1.000
_cell.angle_alpha   90.00
_cell.angle_beta   90.00
_cell.angle_gamma   90.00
#
_symmetry.space_group_name_H-M   'P 1'
#
loop_
_entity.id
_entity.type
_entity.pdbx_description
1 polymer ?
#
loop_
_entity_poly.entity_id
_entity_poly.type
_entity_poly.pdbx_seq_one_letter_code
_entity_poly.pdbx_strand_id
1 'polypeptide(L)'
;LSTKQRALIHIEETDDYNNTLYCLPSHQTFTFKVDNKYKIEWVEKDPQELGLFLECSVLMTKVRPKMTRFTIDTSDFYLQGRKLGVGSSAAIASALIHAIAGYFHLKYTDEVILKTALRLHNIKQNNLGSGLDVIAAQADSGLIECVNNTEGKEKWTRLEWPSDLLIKGVITREQSATAEMIQKYYEGQIHHKEFFEKLQTDADQLLHDLSSSWKDKNIKSILELMEQYSSLMHRLNEKYDLGIYTDEHRDLANEASKLGLFYKPSGAGGGDLGFILTDDETKLKQLLTRIKDKNYQIMDLRDQSKTI
;
A
#
# COMPACT_ATOMS: atom_id res chain seq x y z
N LEU A 1 -2.78 0.27 -7.36
CA LEU A 1 -2.58 -1.10 -7.84
C LEU A 1 -2.57 -2.06 -6.66
N SER A 2 -3.39 -3.12 -6.71
CA SER A 2 -3.30 -4.26 -5.81
C SER A 2 -2.20 -5.20 -6.30
N THR A 3 -1.21 -5.46 -5.44
CA THR A 3 -0.10 -6.36 -5.77
C THR A 3 -0.46 -7.82 -5.44
N LYS A 4 0.42 -8.78 -5.80
CA LYS A 4 0.20 -10.20 -5.52
C LYS A 4 0.46 -10.62 -4.07
N GLN A 5 1.16 -9.79 -3.28
CA GLN A 5 1.49 -10.09 -1.88
C GLN A 5 0.23 -10.17 -1.03
N ARG A 6 0.19 -11.14 -0.12
CA ARG A 6 -0.95 -11.38 0.76
C ARG A 6 -0.52 -11.42 2.23
N ALA A 7 -1.34 -10.81 3.09
CA ALA A 7 -1.31 -11.08 4.52
C ALA A 7 -2.28 -12.24 4.79
N LEU A 8 -1.81 -13.27 5.45
CA LEU A 8 -2.64 -14.41 5.83
C LEU A 8 -2.92 -14.32 7.32
N ILE A 9 -4.20 -14.40 7.67
CA ILE A 9 -4.66 -14.44 9.06
C ILE A 9 -5.35 -15.76 9.30
N HIS A 10 -4.86 -16.50 10.27
CA HIS A 10 -5.50 -17.71 10.74
C HIS A 10 -5.90 -17.56 12.21
N ILE A 11 -7.12 -17.97 12.54
CA ILE A 11 -7.66 -17.94 13.90
C ILE A 11 -8.17 -19.33 14.22
N GLU A 12 -7.72 -19.90 15.34
CA GLU A 12 -8.08 -21.23 15.77
C GLU A 12 -8.26 -21.30 17.29
N GLU A 13 -9.03 -22.27 17.76
CA GLU A 13 -9.08 -22.63 19.17
C GLU A 13 -7.78 -23.33 19.56
N THR A 14 -7.35 -23.17 20.82
CA THR A 14 -6.16 -23.82 21.39
C THR A 14 -6.49 -24.41 22.74
N ASP A 15 -5.75 -25.45 23.13
CA ASP A 15 -5.85 -26.05 24.45
C ASP A 15 -5.15 -25.21 25.54
N ASP A 16 -4.42 -24.17 25.16
CA ASP A 16 -3.78 -23.23 26.07
C ASP A 16 -4.83 -22.36 26.77
N TYR A 17 -4.69 -22.16 28.08
CA TYR A 17 -5.59 -21.31 28.88
C TYR A 17 -5.53 -19.81 28.52
N ASN A 18 -4.56 -19.39 27.72
CA ASN A 18 -4.36 -18.02 27.30
C ASN A 18 -4.60 -17.86 25.78
N ASN A 19 -4.90 -16.64 25.38
CA ASN A 19 -4.85 -16.33 23.96
C ASN A 19 -3.43 -16.07 23.52
N THR A 20 -3.11 -16.38 22.27
CA THR A 20 -1.77 -16.17 21.70
C THR A 20 -1.83 -15.47 20.35
N LEU A 21 -0.82 -14.66 20.08
CA LEU A 21 -0.54 -14.08 18.76
C LEU A 21 0.78 -14.65 18.27
N TYR A 22 0.76 -15.39 17.17
CA TYR A 22 1.95 -15.91 16.49
C TYR A 22 2.22 -15.09 15.23
N CYS A 23 3.44 -14.63 15.04
CA CYS A 23 3.83 -13.72 13.97
C CYS A 23 4.86 -14.34 13.04
N LEU A 24 4.59 -14.29 11.72
CA LEU A 24 5.51 -14.69 10.66
C LEU A 24 5.90 -13.46 9.82
N PRO A 25 7.15 -13.35 9.36
CA PRO A 25 8.23 -14.36 9.39
C PRO A 25 9.10 -14.34 10.67
N SER A 26 8.76 -13.56 11.70
CA SER A 26 9.61 -13.45 12.92
C SER A 26 9.62 -14.68 13.82
N HIS A 27 8.65 -15.59 13.65
CA HIS A 27 8.44 -16.78 14.50
C HIS A 27 8.25 -16.46 15.99
N GLN A 28 7.76 -15.26 16.32
CA GLN A 28 7.52 -14.84 17.69
C GLN A 28 6.08 -15.17 18.12
N THR A 29 5.93 -15.62 19.37
CA THR A 29 4.63 -15.83 20.01
C THR A 29 4.48 -14.87 21.17
N PHE A 30 3.31 -14.26 21.29
CA PHE A 30 2.95 -13.34 22.37
C PHE A 30 1.67 -13.80 23.02
N THR A 31 1.64 -13.78 24.35
CA THR A 31 0.49 -14.22 25.14
C THR A 31 -0.30 -13.01 25.63
N PHE A 32 -1.62 -13.08 25.57
CA PHE A 32 -2.48 -11.99 26.01
C PHE A 32 -3.78 -12.45 26.66
N LYS A 33 -4.40 -11.54 27.41
CA LYS A 33 -5.75 -11.65 27.96
C LYS A 33 -6.63 -10.51 27.46
N VAL A 34 -7.95 -10.72 27.48
CA VAL A 34 -8.92 -9.68 27.11
C VAL A 34 -9.80 -9.39 28.30
N ASP A 35 -9.82 -8.14 28.72
CA ASP A 35 -10.62 -7.68 29.86
C ASP A 35 -12.13 -7.49 29.52
N ASN A 36 -12.91 -7.06 30.51
CA ASN A 36 -14.33 -6.80 30.36
C ASN A 36 -14.67 -5.61 29.45
N LYS A 37 -13.68 -4.76 29.12
CA LYS A 37 -13.80 -3.59 28.23
C LYS A 37 -13.21 -3.86 26.84
N TYR A 38 -12.93 -5.13 26.52
CA TYR A 38 -12.32 -5.56 25.24
C TYR A 38 -10.89 -5.06 25.05
N LYS A 39 -10.20 -4.70 26.16
CA LYS A 39 -8.79 -4.33 26.12
C LYS A 39 -7.92 -5.58 26.19
N ILE A 40 -6.85 -5.61 25.37
CA ILE A 40 -5.81 -6.62 25.44
C ILE A 40 -4.80 -6.22 26.51
N GLU A 41 -4.42 -7.17 27.32
CA GLU A 41 -3.32 -7.11 28.30
C GLU A 41 -2.28 -8.14 27.89
N TRP A 42 -1.12 -7.68 27.42
CA TRP A 42 0.00 -8.54 27.06
C TRP A 42 0.67 -9.09 28.33
N VAL A 43 0.98 -10.38 28.36
CA VAL A 43 1.52 -11.03 29.58
C VAL A 43 2.99 -10.71 29.80
N GLU A 44 3.79 -10.66 28.72
CA GLU A 44 5.24 -10.45 28.83
C GLU A 44 5.68 -9.20 28.05
N LYS A 45 5.54 -9.23 26.74
CA LYS A 45 6.01 -8.19 25.81
C LYS A 45 4.92 -7.83 24.83
N ASP A 46 4.80 -6.54 24.53
CA ASP A 46 3.95 -6.02 23.47
C ASP A 46 4.57 -6.32 22.08
N PRO A 47 3.84 -6.93 21.15
CA PRO A 47 4.29 -7.14 19.77
C PRO A 47 4.30 -5.86 18.91
N GLN A 48 4.23 -4.68 19.53
CA GLN A 48 4.30 -3.37 18.86
C GLN A 48 3.22 -3.20 17.78
N GLU A 49 3.62 -3.03 16.52
CA GLU A 49 2.72 -2.75 15.40
C GLU A 49 1.61 -3.82 15.25
N LEU A 50 1.96 -5.10 15.31
CA LEU A 50 0.99 -6.20 15.18
C LEU A 50 0.10 -6.29 16.41
N GLY A 51 0.63 -5.95 17.60
CA GLY A 51 -0.15 -5.83 18.82
C GLY A 51 -1.22 -4.75 18.72
N LEU A 52 -0.84 -3.57 18.26
CA LEU A 52 -1.78 -2.46 18.06
C LEU A 52 -2.92 -2.83 17.10
N PHE A 53 -2.61 -3.52 16.00
CA PHE A 53 -3.65 -4.00 15.07
C PHE A 53 -4.62 -4.96 15.75
N LEU A 54 -4.13 -5.93 16.52
CA LEU A 54 -4.98 -6.89 17.21
C LEU A 54 -5.81 -6.21 18.32
N GLU A 55 -5.21 -5.35 19.13
CA GLU A 55 -5.90 -4.58 20.19
C GLU A 55 -7.06 -3.75 19.65
N CYS A 56 -6.77 -2.95 18.61
CA CYS A 56 -7.79 -2.12 17.99
C CYS A 56 -8.88 -2.97 17.33
N SER A 57 -8.52 -4.10 16.71
CA SER A 57 -9.49 -5.00 16.08
C SER A 57 -10.44 -5.63 17.12
N VAL A 58 -9.91 -6.14 18.22
CA VAL A 58 -10.69 -6.71 19.33
C VAL A 58 -11.62 -5.66 19.94
N LEU A 59 -11.10 -4.45 20.18
CA LEU A 59 -11.88 -3.33 20.72
C LEU A 59 -13.02 -2.89 19.78
N MET A 60 -12.73 -2.73 18.48
CA MET A 60 -13.72 -2.28 17.48
C MET A 60 -14.80 -3.31 17.23
N THR A 61 -14.45 -4.59 17.17
CA THR A 61 -15.37 -5.69 16.91
C THR A 61 -16.09 -6.16 18.16
N LYS A 62 -15.63 -5.75 19.35
CA LYS A 62 -16.15 -6.16 20.67
C LYS A 62 -16.19 -7.67 20.86
N VAL A 63 -15.23 -8.39 20.28
CA VAL A 63 -15.06 -9.82 20.48
C VAL A 63 -14.25 -10.12 21.75
N ARG A 64 -14.46 -11.29 22.32
CA ARG A 64 -13.68 -11.78 23.49
C ARG A 64 -13.08 -13.12 23.17
N PRO A 65 -11.88 -13.15 22.56
CA PRO A 65 -11.16 -14.39 22.37
C PRO A 65 -10.91 -15.10 23.69
N LYS A 66 -11.10 -16.42 23.68
CA LYS A 66 -10.79 -17.31 24.81
C LYS A 66 -10.14 -18.55 24.24
N MET A 67 -8.97 -18.91 24.78
CA MET A 67 -8.22 -20.06 24.27
C MET A 67 -8.06 -20.03 22.77
N THR A 68 -7.65 -18.86 22.25
CA THR A 68 -7.65 -18.58 20.81
C THR A 68 -6.23 -18.23 20.37
N ARG A 69 -5.75 -18.87 19.32
CA ARG A 69 -4.50 -18.49 18.64
C ARG A 69 -4.83 -17.65 17.39
N PHE A 70 -4.21 -16.50 17.31
CA PHE A 70 -4.13 -15.66 16.11
C PHE A 70 -2.76 -15.87 15.47
N THR A 71 -2.75 -16.24 14.20
CA THR A 71 -1.53 -16.27 13.38
C THR A 71 -1.60 -15.17 12.36
N ILE A 72 -0.62 -14.28 12.36
CA ILE A 72 -0.45 -13.23 11.35
C ILE A 72 0.79 -13.55 10.53
N ASP A 73 0.59 -13.93 9.27
CA ASP A 73 1.68 -14.20 8.34
C ASP A 73 1.79 -13.08 7.31
N THR A 74 2.93 -12.41 7.36
CA THR A 74 3.30 -11.33 6.44
C THR A 74 4.53 -11.68 5.60
N SER A 75 4.88 -12.95 5.50
CA SER A 75 6.10 -13.42 4.83
C SER A 75 6.19 -12.95 3.38
N ASP A 76 5.06 -12.88 2.67
CA ASP A 76 4.99 -12.38 1.28
C ASP A 76 5.43 -10.91 1.11
N PHE A 77 5.45 -10.14 2.20
CA PHE A 77 5.87 -8.73 2.19
C PHE A 77 7.36 -8.55 2.45
N TYR A 78 8.12 -9.64 2.48
CA TYR A 78 9.57 -9.62 2.68
C TYR A 78 10.27 -10.35 1.54
N LEU A 79 11.37 -9.81 1.08
CA LEU A 79 12.29 -10.44 0.13
C LEU A 79 13.70 -10.40 0.72
N GLN A 80 14.32 -11.56 0.91
CA GLN A 80 15.64 -11.69 1.54
C GLN A 80 15.77 -10.91 2.87
N GLY A 81 14.72 -10.99 3.71
CA GLY A 81 14.64 -10.30 5.00
C GLY A 81 14.35 -8.80 4.96
N ARG A 82 14.12 -8.21 3.78
CA ARG A 82 13.78 -6.79 3.61
C ARG A 82 12.29 -6.63 3.32
N LYS A 83 11.67 -5.63 3.97
CA LYS A 83 10.28 -5.26 3.72
C LYS A 83 10.14 -4.61 2.34
N LEU A 84 9.12 -5.00 1.58
CA LEU A 84 8.91 -4.59 0.19
C LEU A 84 8.26 -3.21 0.02
N GLY A 85 7.71 -2.62 1.07
CA GLY A 85 7.00 -1.33 0.97
C GLY A 85 5.68 -1.35 0.17
N VAL A 86 5.06 -2.51 0.00
CA VAL A 86 3.85 -2.70 -0.82
C VAL A 86 2.56 -2.76 -0.01
N GLY A 87 2.46 -2.03 1.09
CA GLY A 87 1.21 -1.86 1.83
C GLY A 87 0.85 -3.02 2.78
N SER A 88 1.85 -3.68 3.41
CA SER A 88 1.60 -4.77 4.36
C SER A 88 0.63 -4.39 5.49
N SER A 89 0.72 -3.17 6.02
CA SER A 89 -0.15 -2.72 7.11
C SER A 89 -1.63 -2.62 6.70
N ALA A 90 -1.90 -2.16 5.49
CA ALA A 90 -3.25 -2.12 4.93
C ALA A 90 -3.80 -3.53 4.69
N ALA A 91 -2.96 -4.44 4.18
CA ALA A 91 -3.31 -5.84 3.99
C ALA A 91 -3.62 -6.54 5.32
N ILE A 92 -2.81 -6.30 6.37
CA ILE A 92 -3.05 -6.81 7.73
C ILE A 92 -4.39 -6.27 8.26
N ALA A 93 -4.63 -4.96 8.18
CA ALA A 93 -5.85 -4.36 8.68
C ALA A 93 -7.09 -4.98 8.02
N SER A 94 -7.07 -5.13 6.70
CA SER A 94 -8.17 -5.74 5.95
C SER A 94 -8.36 -7.22 6.31
N ALA A 95 -7.29 -8.02 6.23
CA ALA A 95 -7.34 -9.46 6.48
C ALA A 95 -7.77 -9.79 7.92
N LEU A 96 -7.29 -9.00 8.90
CA LEU A 96 -7.60 -9.23 10.31
C LEU A 96 -9.08 -9.01 10.63
N ILE A 97 -9.69 -7.94 10.09
CA ILE A 97 -11.12 -7.70 10.29
C ILE A 97 -11.98 -8.77 9.61
N HIS A 98 -11.60 -9.20 8.40
CA HIS A 98 -12.27 -10.33 7.72
C HIS A 98 -12.18 -11.62 8.53
N ALA A 99 -10.99 -11.97 9.02
CA ALA A 99 -10.78 -13.19 9.78
C ALA A 99 -11.56 -13.18 11.11
N ILE A 100 -11.55 -12.05 11.85
CA ILE A 100 -12.32 -11.88 13.08
C ILE A 100 -13.81 -11.97 12.79
N ALA A 101 -14.31 -11.31 11.78
CA ALA A 101 -15.73 -11.35 11.43
C ALA A 101 -16.19 -12.78 11.07
N GLY A 102 -15.37 -13.52 10.32
CA GLY A 102 -15.65 -14.91 9.97
C GLY A 102 -15.61 -15.84 11.17
N TYR A 103 -14.52 -15.82 11.94
CA TYR A 103 -14.32 -16.72 13.07
C TYR A 103 -15.35 -16.52 14.20
N PHE A 104 -15.65 -15.27 14.53
CA PHE A 104 -16.65 -14.95 15.57
C PHE A 104 -18.08 -14.81 15.04
N HIS A 105 -18.34 -15.18 13.78
CA HIS A 105 -19.65 -15.15 13.14
C HIS A 105 -20.36 -13.79 13.22
N LEU A 106 -19.60 -12.70 13.08
CA LEU A 106 -20.14 -11.35 13.09
C LEU A 106 -20.91 -11.11 11.78
N LYS A 107 -22.12 -10.53 11.90
CA LYS A 107 -22.96 -10.19 10.73
C LYS A 107 -22.49 -8.87 10.09
N TYR A 108 -21.26 -8.84 9.61
CA TYR A 108 -20.69 -7.69 8.93
C TYR A 108 -20.90 -7.81 7.42
N THR A 109 -21.32 -6.71 6.81
CA THR A 109 -21.29 -6.56 5.35
C THR A 109 -19.88 -6.16 4.90
N ASP A 110 -19.57 -6.32 3.61
CA ASP A 110 -18.29 -5.89 3.04
C ASP A 110 -18.03 -4.40 3.30
N GLU A 111 -19.07 -3.57 3.27
CA GLU A 111 -18.97 -2.15 3.61
C GLU A 111 -18.55 -1.92 5.08
N VAL A 112 -19.11 -2.68 6.02
CA VAL A 112 -18.74 -2.59 7.44
C VAL A 112 -17.32 -3.05 7.65
N ILE A 113 -16.90 -4.12 6.97
CA ILE A 113 -15.53 -4.63 7.02
C ILE A 113 -14.56 -3.57 6.48
N LEU A 114 -14.84 -2.99 5.30
CA LEU A 114 -14.02 -1.94 4.71
C LEU A 114 -13.88 -0.73 5.65
N LYS A 115 -14.99 -0.21 6.14
CA LYS A 115 -14.97 0.94 7.07
C LYS A 115 -14.19 0.64 8.35
N THR A 116 -14.30 -0.57 8.87
CA THR A 116 -13.56 -0.98 10.09
C THR A 116 -12.07 -1.11 9.81
N ALA A 117 -11.69 -1.71 8.66
CA ALA A 117 -10.30 -1.82 8.24
C ALA A 117 -9.65 -0.45 7.97
N LEU A 118 -10.38 0.48 7.33
CA LEU A 118 -9.94 1.87 7.13
C LEU A 118 -9.67 2.57 8.47
N ARG A 119 -10.60 2.46 9.43
CA ARG A 119 -10.42 3.05 10.77
C ARG A 119 -9.22 2.44 11.49
N LEU A 120 -9.08 1.11 11.42
CA LEU A 120 -7.94 0.39 12.01
C LEU A 120 -6.61 0.89 11.44
N HIS A 121 -6.51 1.00 10.12
CA HIS A 121 -5.31 1.45 9.44
C HIS A 121 -4.99 2.94 9.73
N ASN A 122 -6.03 3.79 9.77
CA ASN A 122 -5.88 5.21 10.05
C ASN A 122 -5.37 5.50 11.47
N ILE A 123 -5.74 4.69 12.47
CA ILE A 123 -5.17 4.80 13.83
C ILE A 123 -3.65 4.67 13.78
N LYS A 124 -3.12 3.71 13.04
CA LYS A 124 -1.68 3.55 12.87
C LYS A 124 -1.02 4.74 12.19
N GLN A 125 -1.69 5.36 11.23
CA GLN A 125 -1.18 6.50 10.46
C GLN A 125 -1.51 7.86 11.09
N ASN A 126 -1.92 7.91 12.37
CA ASN A 126 -2.33 9.14 13.05
C ASN A 126 -3.40 9.93 12.26
N ASN A 127 -4.28 9.22 11.55
CA ASN A 127 -5.34 9.76 10.67
C ASN A 127 -4.82 10.59 9.48
N LEU A 128 -3.59 10.40 9.05
CA LEU A 128 -2.99 11.12 7.91
C LEU A 128 -3.06 10.32 6.60
N GLY A 129 -3.46 9.05 6.63
CA GLY A 129 -3.52 8.19 5.46
C GLY A 129 -4.76 8.42 4.60
N SER A 130 -4.62 8.28 3.27
CA SER A 130 -5.73 8.35 2.31
C SER A 130 -6.65 7.12 2.35
N GLY A 131 -6.21 6.00 2.92
CA GLY A 131 -6.94 4.73 2.92
C GLY A 131 -6.96 3.98 1.58
N LEU A 132 -6.38 4.53 0.51
CA LEU A 132 -6.36 3.92 -0.82
C LEU A 132 -5.68 2.55 -0.84
N ASP A 133 -4.69 2.34 0.01
CA ASP A 133 -3.99 1.07 0.21
C ASP A 133 -4.89 -0.01 0.84
N VAL A 134 -5.80 0.37 1.76
CA VAL A 134 -6.80 -0.54 2.33
C VAL A 134 -7.84 -0.94 1.28
N ILE A 135 -8.32 0.03 0.49
CA ILE A 135 -9.24 -0.24 -0.62
C ILE A 135 -8.57 -1.18 -1.63
N ALA A 136 -7.30 -0.93 -1.97
CA ALA A 136 -6.52 -1.78 -2.85
C ALA A 136 -6.33 -3.20 -2.28
N ALA A 137 -6.12 -3.33 -0.97
CA ALA A 137 -5.99 -4.63 -0.30
C ALA A 137 -7.29 -5.45 -0.34
N GLN A 138 -8.46 -4.78 -0.26
CA GLN A 138 -9.76 -5.46 -0.35
C GLN A 138 -10.19 -5.82 -1.77
N ALA A 139 -9.67 -5.13 -2.77
CA ALA A 139 -10.09 -5.35 -4.15
C ALA A 139 -9.55 -6.64 -4.80
N ASP A 140 -8.87 -7.48 -4.04
CA ASP A 140 -8.32 -8.80 -4.40
C ASP A 140 -7.25 -8.78 -5.50
N SER A 141 -7.40 -8.01 -6.56
CA SER A 141 -6.36 -7.82 -7.61
C SER A 141 -6.70 -6.68 -8.56
N GLY A 142 -5.70 -6.14 -9.24
CA GLY A 142 -5.85 -5.20 -10.36
C GLY A 142 -5.66 -3.73 -10.01
N LEU A 143 -5.95 -2.88 -10.98
CA LEU A 143 -5.94 -1.43 -10.83
C LEU A 143 -7.28 -0.95 -10.31
N ILE A 144 -7.25 0.00 -9.38
CA ILE A 144 -8.43 0.56 -8.75
C ILE A 144 -8.42 2.06 -8.95
N GLU A 145 -9.50 2.56 -9.48
CA GLU A 145 -9.83 3.98 -9.51
C GLU A 145 -10.67 4.30 -8.27
N CYS A 146 -10.22 5.26 -7.48
CA CYS A 146 -11.00 5.81 -6.37
C CYS A 146 -11.39 7.23 -6.71
N VAL A 147 -12.68 7.53 -6.61
CA VAL A 147 -13.23 8.87 -6.82
C VAL A 147 -13.88 9.32 -5.52
N ASN A 148 -13.37 10.40 -4.93
CA ASN A 148 -14.03 11.08 -3.83
C ASN A 148 -15.23 11.84 -4.38
N ASN A 149 -16.44 11.46 -3.99
CA ASN A 149 -17.61 12.25 -4.32
C ASN A 149 -17.89 13.32 -3.26
N THR A 150 -18.63 14.35 -3.63
CA THR A 150 -19.04 15.47 -2.76
C THR A 150 -19.88 15.05 -1.55
N GLU A 151 -20.35 13.79 -1.51
CA GLU A 151 -21.12 13.22 -0.40
C GLU A 151 -20.24 12.48 0.63
N GLY A 152 -18.91 12.52 0.49
CA GLY A 152 -17.98 11.83 1.38
C GLY A 152 -18.05 10.31 1.29
N LYS A 153 -18.66 9.76 0.24
CA LYS A 153 -18.67 8.33 -0.05
C LYS A 153 -17.60 8.03 -1.09
N GLU A 154 -16.58 7.35 -0.65
CA GLU A 154 -15.57 6.81 -1.57
C GLU A 154 -16.21 5.77 -2.47
N LYS A 155 -16.21 6.05 -3.78
CA LYS A 155 -16.55 5.05 -4.79
C LYS A 155 -15.26 4.57 -5.41
N TRP A 156 -15.10 3.28 -5.48
CA TRP A 156 -14.00 2.67 -6.20
C TRP A 156 -14.52 1.74 -7.29
N THR A 157 -13.79 1.72 -8.40
CA THR A 157 -14.03 0.83 -9.53
C THR A 157 -12.76 0.11 -9.90
N ARG A 158 -12.90 -1.14 -10.32
CA ARG A 158 -11.76 -1.89 -10.89
C ARG A 158 -11.63 -1.50 -12.35
N LEU A 159 -10.40 -1.18 -12.76
CA LEU A 159 -10.05 -0.94 -14.14
C LEU A 159 -9.32 -2.16 -14.70
N GLU A 160 -9.65 -2.53 -15.93
CA GLU A 160 -8.92 -3.58 -16.64
C GLU A 160 -7.52 -3.10 -17.00
N TRP A 161 -6.55 -3.97 -16.81
CA TRP A 161 -5.18 -3.68 -17.20
C TRP A 161 -4.98 -3.97 -18.70
N PRO A 162 -4.48 -3.01 -19.51
CA PRO A 162 -4.15 -3.27 -20.91
C PRO A 162 -3.13 -4.41 -21.03
N SER A 163 -3.41 -5.40 -21.92
CA SER A 163 -2.59 -6.62 -22.04
C SER A 163 -1.12 -6.35 -22.34
N ASP A 164 -0.88 -5.36 -23.20
CA ASP A 164 0.45 -5.04 -23.70
C ASP A 164 1.20 -4.05 -22.80
N LEU A 165 0.55 -3.53 -21.75
CA LEU A 165 1.18 -2.64 -20.79
C LEU A 165 1.92 -3.45 -19.71
N LEU A 166 3.24 -3.35 -19.70
CA LEU A 166 4.13 -4.04 -18.78
C LEU A 166 4.46 -3.19 -17.57
N ILE A 167 4.48 -3.81 -16.39
CA ILE A 167 4.89 -3.16 -15.14
C ILE A 167 5.87 -4.04 -14.37
N LYS A 168 6.96 -3.43 -13.85
CA LYS A 168 7.90 -4.07 -12.92
C LYS A 168 8.19 -3.15 -11.76
N GLY A 169 8.27 -3.73 -10.56
CA GLY A 169 8.72 -3.04 -9.36
C GLY A 169 10.24 -3.13 -9.21
N VAL A 170 10.84 -2.07 -8.69
CA VAL A 170 12.26 -2.03 -8.32
C VAL A 170 12.35 -1.60 -6.86
N ILE A 171 12.95 -2.46 -6.02
CA ILE A 171 13.09 -2.22 -4.59
C ILE A 171 14.37 -1.45 -4.35
N THR A 172 14.25 -0.30 -3.69
CA THR A 172 15.38 0.52 -3.26
C THR A 172 15.89 0.09 -1.89
N ARG A 173 17.06 0.56 -1.50
CA ARG A 173 17.66 0.23 -0.19
C ARG A 173 17.20 1.18 0.92
N GLU A 174 16.76 2.37 0.55
CA GLU A 174 16.25 3.38 1.47
C GLU A 174 14.80 3.05 1.87
N GLN A 175 14.44 3.42 3.09
CA GLN A 175 13.06 3.30 3.59
C GLN A 175 12.37 4.65 3.56
N SER A 176 11.10 4.67 3.19
CA SER A 176 10.30 5.88 3.12
C SER A 176 9.99 6.46 4.51
N ALA A 177 10.23 7.77 4.67
CA ALA A 177 9.85 8.57 5.83
C ALA A 177 8.51 9.31 5.59
N THR A 178 7.47 8.57 5.22
CA THR A 178 6.18 9.11 4.78
C THR A 178 5.59 10.18 5.71
N ALA A 179 5.71 10.03 7.03
CA ALA A 179 5.17 10.98 7.99
C ALA A 179 5.82 12.38 7.88
N GLU A 180 7.14 12.43 7.73
CA GLU A 180 7.87 13.70 7.57
C GLU A 180 7.52 14.36 6.23
N MET A 181 7.38 13.58 5.16
CA MET A 181 6.99 14.07 3.86
C MET A 181 5.60 14.70 3.88
N ILE A 182 4.64 14.05 4.54
CA ILE A 182 3.27 14.55 4.71
C ILE A 182 3.28 15.84 5.53
N GLN A 183 4.08 15.92 6.60
CA GLN A 183 4.21 17.14 7.40
C GLN A 183 4.72 18.31 6.55
N LYS A 184 5.83 18.13 5.84
CA LYS A 184 6.37 19.15 4.92
C LYS A 184 5.37 19.59 3.85
N TYR A 185 4.59 18.63 3.32
CA TYR A 185 3.52 18.92 2.36
C TYR A 185 2.47 19.86 2.95
N TYR A 186 1.95 19.56 4.14
CA TYR A 186 0.96 20.42 4.79
C TYR A 186 1.50 21.78 5.19
N GLU A 187 2.74 21.87 5.67
CA GLU A 187 3.40 23.14 5.93
C GLU A 187 3.51 23.99 4.66
N GLY A 188 3.92 23.37 3.55
CA GLY A 188 3.97 24.02 2.26
C GLY A 188 2.60 24.52 1.79
N GLN A 189 1.56 23.72 1.99
CA GLN A 189 0.19 24.07 1.61
C GLN A 189 -0.33 25.32 2.36
N ILE A 190 0.00 25.45 3.64
CA ILE A 190 -0.38 26.63 4.44
C ILE A 190 0.29 27.90 3.91
N HIS A 191 1.57 27.82 3.54
CA HIS A 191 2.37 28.99 3.15
C HIS A 191 2.24 29.39 1.69
N HIS A 192 1.80 28.47 0.81
CA HIS A 192 1.78 28.68 -0.63
C HIS A 192 0.48 28.19 -1.29
N LYS A 193 -0.64 28.66 -0.77
CA LYS A 193 -1.98 28.22 -1.14
C LYS A 193 -2.25 28.22 -2.64
N GLU A 194 -1.95 29.31 -3.34
CA GLU A 194 -2.18 29.43 -4.80
C GLU A 194 -1.42 28.36 -5.62
N PHE A 195 -0.18 28.06 -5.21
CA PHE A 195 0.60 27.03 -5.87
C PHE A 195 -0.05 25.64 -5.69
N PHE A 196 -0.52 25.34 -4.48
CA PHE A 196 -1.17 24.06 -4.19
C PHE A 196 -2.52 23.92 -4.86
N GLU A 197 -3.33 24.99 -4.92
CA GLU A 197 -4.60 25.00 -5.65
C GLU A 197 -4.39 24.74 -7.15
N LYS A 198 -3.39 25.37 -7.74
CA LYS A 198 -3.02 25.09 -9.13
C LYS A 198 -2.50 23.66 -9.33
N LEU A 199 -1.62 23.19 -8.44
CA LEU A 199 -1.08 21.83 -8.49
C LEU A 199 -2.21 20.79 -8.41
N GLN A 200 -3.19 21.01 -7.52
CA GLN A 200 -4.34 20.13 -7.36
C GLN A 200 -5.20 20.13 -8.63
N THR A 201 -5.49 21.30 -9.20
CA THR A 201 -6.25 21.40 -10.44
C THR A 201 -5.54 20.66 -11.59
N ASP A 202 -4.22 20.87 -11.75
CA ASP A 202 -3.41 20.19 -12.76
C ASP A 202 -3.43 18.66 -12.53
N ALA A 203 -3.32 18.20 -11.28
CA ALA A 203 -3.35 16.78 -10.92
C ALA A 203 -4.72 16.15 -11.18
N ASP A 204 -5.81 16.83 -10.81
CA ASP A 204 -7.18 16.34 -10.99
C ASP A 204 -7.49 16.17 -12.49
N GLN A 205 -7.07 17.12 -13.34
CA GLN A 205 -7.22 16.99 -14.78
C GLN A 205 -6.42 15.82 -15.35
N LEU A 206 -5.14 15.69 -14.96
CA LEU A 206 -4.31 14.56 -15.38
C LEU A 206 -4.87 13.20 -14.96
N LEU A 207 -5.40 13.10 -13.74
CA LEU A 207 -6.01 11.86 -13.24
C LEU A 207 -7.31 11.54 -13.99
N HIS A 208 -8.12 12.54 -14.32
CA HIS A 208 -9.32 12.36 -15.13
C HIS A 208 -8.97 11.81 -16.53
N ASP A 209 -8.00 12.43 -17.20
CA ASP A 209 -7.56 12.02 -18.54
C ASP A 209 -6.90 10.64 -18.52
N LEU A 210 -6.13 10.34 -17.46
CA LEU A 210 -5.53 9.04 -17.24
C LEU A 210 -6.59 7.94 -17.04
N SER A 211 -7.63 8.21 -16.25
CA SER A 211 -8.76 7.30 -16.07
C SER A 211 -9.46 6.99 -17.40
N SER A 212 -9.72 8.00 -18.22
CA SER A 212 -10.33 7.85 -19.55
C SER A 212 -9.44 7.02 -20.47
N SER A 213 -8.14 7.34 -20.54
CA SER A 213 -7.17 6.61 -21.36
C SER A 213 -7.03 5.16 -20.93
N TRP A 214 -7.18 4.88 -19.62
CA TRP A 214 -7.14 3.53 -19.10
C TRP A 214 -8.38 2.71 -19.49
N LYS A 215 -9.57 3.31 -19.40
CA LYS A 215 -10.84 2.70 -19.85
C LYS A 215 -10.81 2.38 -21.34
N ASP A 216 -10.20 3.26 -22.13
CA ASP A 216 -10.04 3.11 -23.59
C ASP A 216 -8.85 2.19 -23.94
N LYS A 217 -8.07 1.72 -22.96
CA LYS A 217 -6.85 0.92 -23.15
C LYS A 217 -5.82 1.58 -24.08
N ASN A 218 -5.79 2.91 -24.09
CA ASN A 218 -4.86 3.69 -24.91
C ASN A 218 -3.50 3.81 -24.23
N ILE A 219 -2.63 2.80 -24.46
CA ILE A 219 -1.33 2.67 -23.79
C ILE A 219 -0.44 3.89 -24.03
N LYS A 220 -0.43 4.42 -25.25
CA LYS A 220 0.38 5.59 -25.58
C LYS A 220 -0.03 6.81 -24.71
N SER A 221 -1.32 7.08 -24.63
CA SER A 221 -1.84 8.18 -23.81
C SER A 221 -1.59 7.92 -22.32
N ILE A 222 -1.71 6.68 -21.85
CA ILE A 222 -1.39 6.32 -20.46
C ILE A 222 0.07 6.66 -20.13
N LEU A 223 1.03 6.26 -20.97
CA LEU A 223 2.45 6.54 -20.75
C LEU A 223 2.77 8.05 -20.76
N GLU A 224 2.20 8.80 -21.74
CA GLU A 224 2.37 10.25 -21.85
C GLU A 224 1.80 10.99 -20.61
N LEU A 225 0.62 10.60 -20.14
CA LEU A 225 0.00 11.20 -18.94
C LEU A 225 0.72 10.84 -17.66
N MET A 226 1.27 9.62 -17.55
CA MET A 226 2.10 9.22 -16.42
C MET A 226 3.40 10.03 -16.34
N GLU A 227 4.03 10.36 -17.49
CA GLU A 227 5.19 11.25 -17.54
C GLU A 227 4.83 12.69 -17.09
N GLN A 228 3.68 13.21 -17.52
CA GLN A 228 3.20 14.51 -17.08
C GLN A 228 2.94 14.53 -15.57
N TYR A 229 2.31 13.49 -15.02
CA TYR A 229 2.09 13.37 -13.60
C TYR A 229 3.40 13.27 -12.81
N SER A 230 4.38 12.50 -13.31
CA SER A 230 5.72 12.43 -12.71
C SER A 230 6.40 13.81 -12.70
N SER A 231 6.30 14.57 -13.80
CA SER A 231 6.84 15.94 -13.90
C SER A 231 6.18 16.89 -12.89
N LEU A 232 4.89 16.72 -12.63
CA LEU A 232 4.16 17.49 -11.61
C LEU A 232 4.69 17.16 -10.20
N MET A 233 4.94 15.87 -9.90
CA MET A 233 5.54 15.44 -8.64
C MET A 233 6.98 15.94 -8.48
N HIS A 234 7.77 16.00 -9.55
CA HIS A 234 9.11 16.59 -9.52
C HIS A 234 9.06 18.09 -9.13
N ARG A 235 8.18 18.87 -9.74
CA ARG A 235 7.99 20.30 -9.39
C ARG A 235 7.63 20.50 -7.92
N LEU A 236 6.75 19.64 -7.39
CA LEU A 236 6.38 19.66 -5.97
C LEU A 236 7.59 19.33 -5.09
N ASN A 237 8.32 18.25 -5.44
CA ASN A 237 9.50 17.81 -4.70
C ASN A 237 10.60 18.87 -4.66
N GLU A 238 10.91 19.48 -5.80
CA GLU A 238 11.96 20.52 -5.89
C GLU A 238 11.61 21.76 -5.07
N LYS A 239 10.33 22.15 -5.09
CA LYS A 239 9.89 23.37 -4.38
C LYS A 239 9.94 23.23 -2.87
N TYR A 240 9.69 22.05 -2.31
CA TYR A 240 9.54 21.85 -0.86
C TYR A 240 10.52 20.85 -0.26
N ASP A 241 11.44 20.35 -1.05
CA ASP A 241 12.41 19.32 -0.65
C ASP A 241 11.73 18.17 0.13
N LEU A 242 10.69 17.61 -0.49
CA LEU A 242 9.88 16.57 0.15
C LEU A 242 10.63 15.24 0.28
N GLY A 243 11.71 15.02 -0.48
CA GLY A 243 12.43 13.75 -0.49
C GLY A 243 11.71 12.64 -1.27
N ILE A 244 10.77 12.97 -2.17
CA ILE A 244 10.06 11.99 -3.00
C ILE A 244 11.03 11.16 -3.85
N TYR A 245 12.03 11.85 -4.43
CA TYR A 245 13.06 11.23 -5.27
C TYR A 245 14.37 11.17 -4.50
N THR A 246 14.68 10.04 -3.89
CA THR A 246 16.00 9.77 -3.30
C THR A 246 17.07 9.63 -4.38
N ASP A 247 18.34 9.53 -3.99
CA ASP A 247 19.43 9.33 -4.96
C ASP A 247 19.23 8.04 -5.77
N GLU A 248 18.76 6.98 -5.13
CA GLU A 248 18.46 5.72 -5.80
C GLU A 248 17.33 5.86 -6.81
N HIS A 249 16.24 6.55 -6.45
CA HIS A 249 15.14 6.83 -7.38
C HIS A 249 15.57 7.70 -8.55
N ARG A 250 16.46 8.69 -8.32
CA ARG A 250 17.02 9.51 -9.40
C ARG A 250 17.90 8.69 -10.35
N ASP A 251 18.73 7.80 -9.80
CA ASP A 251 19.56 6.90 -10.61
C ASP A 251 18.71 5.97 -11.48
N LEU A 252 17.69 5.37 -10.91
CA LEU A 252 16.76 4.49 -11.62
C LEU A 252 15.94 5.23 -12.69
N ALA A 253 15.47 6.44 -12.40
CA ALA A 253 14.79 7.29 -13.37
C ALA A 253 15.71 7.66 -14.55
N ASN A 254 16.99 7.98 -14.28
CA ASN A 254 17.96 8.27 -15.30
C ASN A 254 18.27 7.06 -16.18
N GLU A 255 18.41 5.85 -15.60
CA GLU A 255 18.62 4.63 -16.39
C GLU A 255 17.40 4.29 -17.26
N ALA A 256 16.19 4.49 -16.75
CA ALA A 256 14.96 4.30 -17.52
C ALA A 256 14.87 5.32 -18.67
N SER A 257 15.10 6.59 -18.40
CA SER A 257 15.06 7.68 -19.38
C SER A 257 16.04 7.49 -20.54
N LYS A 258 17.25 6.94 -20.32
CA LYS A 258 18.21 6.60 -21.37
C LYS A 258 17.67 5.62 -22.42
N LEU A 259 16.65 4.85 -22.05
CA LEU A 259 15.96 3.90 -22.93
C LEU A 259 14.58 4.40 -23.37
N GLY A 260 14.18 5.59 -22.96
CA GLY A 260 12.84 6.14 -23.22
C GLY A 260 11.75 5.36 -22.51
N LEU A 261 12.02 4.90 -21.26
CA LEU A 261 11.08 4.18 -20.41
C LEU A 261 10.65 5.03 -19.22
N PHE A 262 9.40 4.91 -18.85
CA PHE A 262 8.84 5.55 -17.67
C PHE A 262 9.28 4.87 -16.38
N TYR A 263 9.69 5.67 -15.39
CA TYR A 263 9.96 5.24 -14.02
C TYR A 263 9.44 6.27 -13.01
N LYS A 264 8.89 5.80 -11.90
CA LYS A 264 8.40 6.65 -10.82
C LYS A 264 8.49 5.92 -9.47
N PRO A 265 8.83 6.64 -8.37
CA PRO A 265 8.62 6.13 -7.01
C PRO A 265 7.16 5.76 -6.76
N SER A 266 6.90 4.71 -6.00
CA SER A 266 5.58 4.27 -5.60
C SER A 266 5.10 5.00 -4.33
N GLY A 267 3.79 5.17 -4.18
CA GLY A 267 3.21 5.82 -3.00
C GLY A 267 3.70 7.26 -2.82
N ALA A 268 4.08 7.60 -1.60
CA ALA A 268 4.63 8.92 -1.25
C ALA A 268 6.04 9.15 -1.80
N GLY A 269 6.74 8.10 -2.24
CA GLY A 269 8.16 8.16 -2.58
C GLY A 269 9.06 8.06 -1.35
N GLY A 270 10.27 8.59 -1.46
CA GLY A 270 11.23 8.63 -0.35
C GLY A 270 11.93 7.31 -0.05
N GLY A 271 11.79 6.30 -0.91
CA GLY A 271 12.40 4.98 -0.75
C GLY A 271 11.44 3.83 -1.04
N ASP A 272 11.72 2.66 -0.46
CA ASP A 272 11.02 1.39 -0.58
C ASP A 272 10.92 0.87 -2.02
N LEU A 273 9.99 1.36 -2.82
CA LEU A 273 9.65 0.81 -4.12
C LEU A 273 9.48 1.91 -5.18
N GLY A 274 10.03 1.68 -6.36
CA GLY A 274 9.64 2.37 -7.58
C GLY A 274 9.09 1.40 -8.63
N PHE A 275 8.50 1.90 -9.69
CA PHE A 275 8.00 1.05 -10.76
C PHE A 275 8.33 1.60 -12.15
N ILE A 276 8.51 0.68 -13.07
CA ILE A 276 8.72 0.89 -14.50
C ILE A 276 7.41 0.54 -15.19
N LEU A 277 6.98 1.38 -16.13
CA LEU A 277 5.79 1.14 -16.96
C LEU A 277 6.19 1.32 -18.43
N THR A 278 5.80 0.36 -19.30
CA THR A 278 6.15 0.39 -20.73
C THR A 278 5.33 -0.62 -21.54
N ASP A 279 5.27 -0.43 -22.83
CA ASP A 279 4.79 -1.41 -23.83
C ASP A 279 5.94 -2.06 -24.62
N ASP A 280 7.20 -1.68 -24.36
CA ASP A 280 8.39 -2.20 -25.04
C ASP A 280 9.13 -3.24 -24.17
N GLU A 281 8.83 -4.51 -24.42
CA GLU A 281 9.45 -5.63 -23.69
C GLU A 281 10.97 -5.69 -23.89
N THR A 282 11.45 -5.31 -25.07
CA THR A 282 12.90 -5.36 -25.39
C THR A 282 13.66 -4.35 -24.57
N LYS A 283 13.20 -3.10 -24.53
CA LYS A 283 13.80 -2.05 -23.70
C LYS A 283 13.67 -2.38 -22.23
N LEU A 284 12.53 -2.94 -21.79
CA LEU A 284 12.34 -3.39 -20.43
C LEU A 284 13.42 -4.40 -20.02
N LYS A 285 13.66 -5.45 -20.83
CA LYS A 285 14.71 -6.44 -20.57
C LYS A 285 16.11 -5.82 -20.48
N GLN A 286 16.43 -4.86 -21.35
CA GLN A 286 17.69 -4.12 -21.29
C GLN A 286 17.84 -3.32 -19.99
N LEU A 287 16.78 -2.61 -19.57
CA LEU A 287 16.79 -1.85 -18.32
C LEU A 287 16.94 -2.78 -17.11
N LEU A 288 16.19 -3.88 -17.07
CA LEU A 288 16.25 -4.83 -15.96
C LEU A 288 17.65 -5.46 -15.80
N THR A 289 18.38 -5.69 -16.90
CA THR A 289 19.76 -6.15 -16.83
C THR A 289 20.65 -5.09 -16.18
N ARG A 290 20.61 -3.83 -16.62
CA ARG A 290 21.38 -2.73 -16.01
C ARG A 290 21.05 -2.53 -14.52
N ILE A 291 19.80 -2.65 -14.14
CA ILE A 291 19.34 -2.52 -12.75
C ILE A 291 19.91 -3.65 -11.88
N LYS A 292 19.93 -4.88 -12.38
CA LYS A 292 20.53 -6.03 -11.69
C LYS A 292 22.02 -5.86 -11.49
N ASP A 293 22.75 -5.36 -12.48
CA ASP A 293 24.18 -5.09 -12.38
C ASP A 293 24.51 -4.05 -11.28
N LYS A 294 23.55 -3.17 -10.96
CA LYS A 294 23.63 -2.22 -9.84
C LYS A 294 23.11 -2.79 -8.50
N ASN A 295 22.81 -4.10 -8.42
CA ASN A 295 22.31 -4.81 -7.24
C ASN A 295 20.93 -4.34 -6.72
N TYR A 296 20.07 -3.79 -7.58
CA TYR A 296 18.68 -3.57 -7.23
C TYR A 296 17.86 -4.85 -7.38
N GLN A 297 16.89 -5.02 -6.49
CA GLN A 297 15.97 -6.14 -6.57
C GLN A 297 14.75 -5.77 -7.42
N ILE A 298 14.32 -6.71 -8.25
CA ILE A 298 13.18 -6.54 -9.15
C ILE A 298 12.06 -7.46 -8.69
N MET A 299 10.82 -6.96 -8.73
CA MET A 299 9.65 -7.76 -8.39
C MET A 299 8.54 -7.61 -9.42
N ASP A 300 7.74 -8.65 -9.53
CA ASP A 300 6.48 -8.61 -10.28
C ASP A 300 5.40 -7.96 -9.42
N LEU A 301 4.80 -6.89 -9.92
CA LEU A 301 3.73 -6.18 -9.23
C LEU A 301 2.34 -6.76 -9.54
N ARG A 302 2.18 -7.41 -10.70
CA ARG A 302 0.94 -8.05 -11.10
C ARG A 302 1.00 -9.56 -10.96
N ASP A 303 -0.11 -10.15 -10.58
CA ASP A 303 -0.36 -11.56 -10.72
C ASP A 303 -0.84 -11.83 -12.16
N GLN A 304 0.08 -12.33 -13.01
CA GLN A 304 -0.22 -12.63 -14.42
C GLN A 304 -1.13 -13.87 -14.55
N SER A 305 -1.30 -14.68 -13.50
CA SER A 305 -2.16 -15.87 -13.54
C SER A 305 -3.65 -15.54 -13.43
N LYS A 306 -3.98 -14.32 -12.99
CA LYS A 306 -5.37 -13.82 -12.88
C LYS A 306 -5.67 -12.85 -14.02
N THR A 307 -5.62 -13.32 -15.26
CA THR A 307 -6.28 -12.65 -16.39
C THR A 307 -7.77 -12.92 -16.25
N ILE A 308 -8.54 -11.90 -15.88
CA ILE A 308 -10.01 -11.94 -15.84
C ILE A 308 -10.51 -11.60 -17.23
#